data_c29541e3852a34b70957a599960664b6
#
_entry.id   c29541e3852a34b70957a599960664b6
#
_cell.length_a   1.000
_cell.length_b   1.000
_cell.length_c   1.000
_cell.angle_alpha   90.00
_cell.angle_beta   90.00
_cell.angle_gamma   90.00
#
_symmetry.space_group_name_H-M   'P 1'
#
loop_
_entity.id
_entity.type
_entity.pdbx_description
1 polymer ?
#
loop_
_entity_poly.entity_id
_entity_poly.type
_entity_poly.pdbx_seq_one_letter_code
_entity_poly.pdbx_strand_id
1 'polypeptide(L)'
;MPQYKYPVKGGNKWMTKFNYTDPKSGVTKTEYKRGFDSKREAKKYEEDFIESLITPEEDEIEPIRTFGDVFQEYLMSHKREDMKESSLETKFNIFNKHIFPTFEEMPIDTITDDDIANWQNKMKLAIQPNGKHFSQAYLRTIQSQFNSIINYAMSKGYLKANPLADIKNMGIKDKRVEFWTPEEYEKFAYCAMDYPQYYYVYEVLYWCGLRLGEMLALTLNDIDLDEGIISITKTYTQLSGKDIITSPKTPSSVRKVSMPTFLCDELREYRGLLYEPAREQRLFKVSKSKLSNNFHMLSDEAGLKRITIHGLRHSHVSLLISKKYDIFEVSKRIGHKSVKTTQDIYGHLFDDVQKSIANDLDKLRRGE
;
A
#
# COMPACT_ATOMS: atom_id res chain seq x y z
N MET A 1 -63.51 -6.62 17.62
CA MET A 1 -64.43 -6.80 16.47
C MET A 1 -64.80 -8.26 16.31
N PRO A 2 -65.79 -8.67 15.51
CA PRO A 2 -66.20 -10.07 15.48
C PRO A 2 -65.18 -10.98 14.77
N GLN A 3 -64.77 -12.06 15.44
CA GLN A 3 -64.03 -13.16 14.85
C GLN A 3 -65.00 -14.19 14.32
N TYR A 4 -64.77 -14.73 13.14
CA TYR A 4 -65.66 -15.63 12.45
C TYR A 4 -65.10 -17.05 12.43
N LYS A 5 -66.03 -18.03 12.65
CA LYS A 5 -65.72 -19.45 12.56
C LYS A 5 -66.06 -19.97 11.16
N TYR A 6 -65.18 -20.76 10.55
CA TYR A 6 -65.43 -21.34 9.23
C TYR A 6 -65.03 -22.80 9.17
N PRO A 7 -65.72 -23.66 8.39
CA PRO A 7 -65.43 -25.07 8.30
C PRO A 7 -64.22 -25.36 7.43
N VAL A 8 -63.42 -26.35 7.84
CA VAL A 8 -62.28 -26.90 7.08
C VAL A 8 -62.31 -28.44 7.13
N LYS A 9 -61.58 -29.12 6.22
CA LYS A 9 -61.47 -30.59 6.24
C LYS A 9 -60.82 -31.01 7.57
N GLY A 10 -61.60 -31.53 8.49
CA GLY A 10 -61.15 -32.00 9.83
C GLY A 10 -61.57 -31.14 11.02
N GLY A 11 -62.47 -30.15 10.81
CA GLY A 11 -63.01 -29.34 11.92
C GLY A 11 -63.36 -27.91 11.55
N ASN A 12 -63.25 -27.00 12.51
CA ASN A 12 -63.50 -25.59 12.29
C ASN A 12 -62.26 -24.79 12.66
N LYS A 13 -61.98 -23.78 11.88
CA LYS A 13 -60.93 -22.76 12.14
C LYS A 13 -61.56 -21.38 12.34
N TRP A 14 -60.79 -20.46 12.89
CA TRP A 14 -61.20 -19.09 13.11
C TRP A 14 -60.49 -18.14 12.15
N MET A 15 -61.13 -17.01 11.88
CA MET A 15 -60.55 -15.90 11.10
C MET A 15 -60.90 -14.59 11.75
N THR A 16 -60.10 -13.59 11.50
CA THR A 16 -60.38 -12.21 11.85
C THR A 16 -60.43 -11.35 10.60
N LYS A 17 -61.29 -10.35 10.63
CA LYS A 17 -61.39 -9.29 9.61
C LYS A 17 -61.74 -7.99 10.32
N PHE A 18 -60.85 -7.00 10.19
CA PHE A 18 -61.02 -5.71 10.84
C PHE A 18 -60.50 -4.55 9.97
N ASN A 19 -61.04 -3.37 10.20
CA ASN A 19 -60.56 -2.16 9.53
C ASN A 19 -59.60 -1.43 10.45
N TYR A 20 -58.55 -0.88 9.87
CA TYR A 20 -57.60 -0.01 10.56
C TYR A 20 -57.26 1.19 9.70
N THR A 21 -56.87 2.28 10.31
CA THR A 21 -56.34 3.45 9.60
C THR A 21 -54.85 3.35 9.55
N ASP A 22 -54.28 3.29 8.35
CA ASP A 22 -52.84 3.26 8.15
C ASP A 22 -52.21 4.59 8.62
N PRO A 23 -51.33 4.58 9.61
CA PRO A 23 -50.75 5.82 10.19
C PRO A 23 -49.93 6.64 9.18
N LYS A 24 -49.34 6.01 8.17
CA LYS A 24 -48.52 6.68 7.15
C LYS A 24 -49.33 7.35 6.06
N SER A 25 -50.44 6.76 5.67
CA SER A 25 -51.26 7.28 4.56
C SER A 25 -52.59 7.90 4.97
N GLY A 26 -53.03 7.75 6.23
CA GLY A 26 -54.34 8.19 6.72
C GLY A 26 -55.52 7.42 6.11
N VAL A 27 -55.30 6.44 5.28
CA VAL A 27 -56.32 5.68 4.56
C VAL A 27 -56.81 4.48 5.38
N THR A 28 -58.12 4.30 5.45
CA THR A 28 -58.69 3.11 6.10
C THR A 28 -58.53 1.89 5.20
N LYS A 29 -57.83 0.86 5.73
CA LYS A 29 -57.59 -0.43 5.09
C LYS A 29 -58.27 -1.56 5.87
N THR A 30 -58.48 -2.69 5.22
CA THR A 30 -59.08 -3.87 5.85
C THR A 30 -58.02 -4.98 5.92
N GLU A 31 -57.75 -5.47 7.13
CA GLU A 31 -56.90 -6.67 7.35
C GLU A 31 -57.79 -7.89 7.45
N TYR A 32 -57.31 -8.97 6.85
CA TYR A 32 -58.01 -10.26 6.80
C TYR A 32 -57.05 -11.45 6.95
N LYS A 33 -57.19 -12.22 8.04
CA LYS A 33 -56.35 -13.37 8.29
C LYS A 33 -57.20 -14.61 8.68
N ARG A 34 -56.83 -15.76 8.09
CA ARG A 34 -57.49 -17.05 8.36
C ARG A 34 -56.53 -18.05 8.99
N GLY A 35 -57.07 -19.14 9.54
CA GLY A 35 -56.29 -20.35 9.92
C GLY A 35 -56.01 -20.49 11.41
N PHE A 36 -56.61 -19.68 12.27
CA PHE A 36 -56.43 -19.76 13.71
C PHE A 36 -57.19 -20.97 14.30
N ASP A 37 -56.56 -21.62 15.29
CA ASP A 37 -57.14 -22.77 15.95
C ASP A 37 -58.21 -22.38 16.98
N SER A 38 -58.14 -21.19 17.51
CA SER A 38 -59.09 -20.66 18.51
C SER A 38 -59.49 -19.18 18.22
N LYS A 39 -60.69 -18.83 18.77
CA LYS A 39 -61.14 -17.43 18.78
C LYS A 39 -60.18 -16.52 19.51
N ARG A 40 -59.48 -17.03 20.54
CA ARG A 40 -58.50 -16.28 21.33
C ARG A 40 -57.27 -15.89 20.49
N GLU A 41 -56.77 -16.82 19.69
CA GLU A 41 -55.64 -16.58 18.79
C GLU A 41 -56.00 -15.55 17.70
N ALA A 42 -57.20 -15.65 17.09
CA ALA A 42 -57.67 -14.70 16.11
C ALA A 42 -57.82 -13.29 16.71
N LYS A 43 -58.26 -13.17 17.96
CA LYS A 43 -58.38 -11.91 18.69
C LYS A 43 -56.98 -11.36 19.07
N LYS A 44 -56.10 -12.20 19.51
CA LYS A 44 -54.73 -11.80 19.83
C LYS A 44 -53.99 -11.26 18.61
N TYR A 45 -54.14 -11.93 17.46
CA TYR A 45 -53.58 -11.39 16.21
C TYR A 45 -54.08 -9.97 15.88
N GLU A 46 -55.38 -9.68 16.09
CA GLU A 46 -55.96 -8.35 15.90
C GLU A 46 -55.35 -7.32 16.86
N GLU A 47 -55.19 -7.69 18.15
CA GLU A 47 -54.56 -6.85 19.17
C GLU A 47 -53.11 -6.56 18.87
N ASP A 48 -52.31 -7.60 18.59
CA ASP A 48 -50.87 -7.50 18.24
C ASP A 48 -50.68 -6.66 16.96
N PHE A 49 -51.55 -6.80 15.96
CA PHE A 49 -51.51 -6.02 14.72
C PHE A 49 -51.79 -4.53 14.96
N ILE A 50 -52.81 -4.22 15.77
CA ILE A 50 -53.15 -2.82 16.10
C ILE A 50 -52.03 -2.20 16.95
N GLU A 51 -51.45 -2.96 17.88
CA GLU A 51 -50.32 -2.53 18.71
C GLU A 51 -49.09 -2.23 17.84
N SER A 52 -48.83 -3.03 16.81
CA SER A 52 -47.74 -2.80 15.85
C SER A 52 -47.92 -1.53 15.00
N LEU A 53 -49.18 -1.06 14.84
CA LEU A 53 -49.45 0.21 14.15
C LEU A 53 -49.27 1.45 15.05
N ILE A 54 -49.39 1.25 16.37
CA ILE A 54 -49.30 2.33 17.38
C ILE A 54 -47.90 2.48 17.92
N THR A 55 -47.12 1.39 18.04
CA THR A 55 -45.68 1.43 18.26
C THR A 55 -45.06 1.95 16.97
N PRO A 56 -44.43 3.13 16.96
CA PRO A 56 -43.53 3.46 15.88
C PRO A 56 -42.53 2.30 15.78
N GLU A 57 -42.30 1.77 14.58
CA GLU A 57 -41.03 1.12 14.35
C GLU A 57 -40.01 2.06 14.99
N GLU A 58 -39.40 1.69 16.12
CA GLU A 58 -38.16 2.32 16.53
C GLU A 58 -37.33 2.16 15.28
N ASP A 59 -37.15 3.25 14.53
CA ASP A 59 -36.07 3.31 13.53
C ASP A 59 -34.92 2.76 14.33
N GLU A 60 -34.41 1.55 13.98
CA GLU A 60 -33.18 1.03 14.53
C GLU A 60 -32.22 2.20 14.32
N ILE A 61 -31.97 2.96 15.40
CA ILE A 61 -30.95 4.01 15.37
C ILE A 61 -29.68 3.22 15.12
N GLU A 62 -29.31 3.12 13.83
CA GLU A 62 -28.04 2.49 13.47
C GLU A 62 -27.01 3.15 14.38
N PRO A 63 -26.23 2.35 15.14
CA PRO A 63 -25.29 2.93 16.10
C PRO A 63 -24.41 3.92 15.35
N ILE A 64 -24.34 5.15 15.88
CA ILE A 64 -23.55 6.23 15.31
C ILE A 64 -22.13 5.69 15.19
N ARG A 65 -21.70 5.39 13.96
CA ARG A 65 -20.36 4.86 13.68
C ARG A 65 -19.36 5.98 13.72
N THR A 66 -18.35 5.85 14.55
CA THR A 66 -17.22 6.78 14.55
C THR A 66 -16.26 6.46 13.38
N PHE A 67 -15.38 7.39 13.07
CA PHE A 67 -14.30 7.16 12.11
C PHE A 67 -13.43 5.97 12.54
N GLY A 68 -13.18 5.81 13.86
CA GLY A 68 -12.46 4.68 14.44
C GLY A 68 -13.14 3.34 14.16
N ASP A 69 -14.48 3.27 14.30
CA ASP A 69 -15.25 2.06 13.99
C ASP A 69 -15.13 1.66 12.52
N VAL A 70 -15.25 2.64 11.62
CA VAL A 70 -15.10 2.43 10.18
C VAL A 70 -13.68 1.97 9.82
N PHE A 71 -12.66 2.52 10.49
CA PHE A 71 -11.28 2.06 10.32
C PHE A 71 -11.10 0.60 10.74
N GLN A 72 -11.67 0.18 11.88
CA GLN A 72 -11.60 -1.21 12.34
C GLN A 72 -12.29 -2.15 11.36
N GLU A 73 -13.48 -1.79 10.88
CA GLU A 73 -14.20 -2.55 9.87
C GLU A 73 -13.41 -2.66 8.55
N TYR A 74 -12.82 -1.55 8.10
CA TYR A 74 -11.93 -1.53 6.95
C TYR A 74 -10.75 -2.49 7.12
N LEU A 75 -10.10 -2.51 8.28
CA LEU A 75 -9.00 -3.44 8.55
C LEU A 75 -9.44 -4.90 8.54
N MET A 76 -10.60 -5.21 9.13
CA MET A 76 -11.13 -6.57 9.16
C MET A 76 -11.48 -7.07 7.75
N SER A 77 -12.03 -6.20 6.89
CA SER A 77 -12.34 -6.55 5.51
C SER A 77 -11.08 -6.82 4.69
N HIS A 78 -10.01 -6.03 4.89
CA HIS A 78 -8.76 -6.13 4.14
C HIS A 78 -7.77 -7.16 4.72
N LYS A 79 -7.89 -7.56 6.01
CA LYS A 79 -7.13 -8.71 6.56
C LYS A 79 -7.44 -10.01 5.84
N ARG A 80 -8.65 -10.15 5.29
CA ARG A 80 -9.04 -11.31 4.48
C ARG A 80 -8.37 -11.35 3.11
N GLU A 81 -7.77 -10.25 2.66
CA GLU A 81 -7.17 -10.05 1.33
C GLU A 81 -5.62 -10.01 1.35
N ASP A 82 -4.95 -10.76 2.24
CA ASP A 82 -3.48 -10.91 2.29
C ASP A 82 -2.65 -9.62 2.44
N MET A 83 -3.10 -8.68 3.26
CA MET A 83 -2.29 -7.49 3.55
C MET A 83 -1.05 -7.87 4.38
N LYS A 84 0.15 -7.55 3.87
CA LYS A 84 1.41 -7.83 4.59
C LYS A 84 1.44 -7.11 5.94
N GLU A 85 1.91 -7.79 6.98
CA GLU A 85 2.03 -7.29 8.35
C GLU A 85 2.77 -5.94 8.44
N SER A 86 3.85 -5.77 7.65
CA SER A 86 4.58 -4.49 7.57
C SER A 86 3.75 -3.33 7.01
N SER A 87 2.76 -3.61 6.16
CA SER A 87 1.85 -2.58 5.64
C SER A 87 0.81 -2.19 6.67
N LEU A 88 0.35 -3.16 7.47
CA LEU A 88 -0.55 -2.93 8.60
C LEU A 88 0.12 -2.07 9.68
N GLU A 89 1.35 -2.42 10.08
CA GLU A 89 2.11 -1.64 11.09
C GLU A 89 2.31 -0.19 10.63
N THR A 90 2.71 0.00 9.36
CA THR A 90 2.85 1.34 8.79
C THR A 90 1.54 2.11 8.82
N LYS A 91 0.43 1.45 8.44
CA LYS A 91 -0.92 2.04 8.49
C LYS A 91 -1.29 2.46 9.90
N PHE A 92 -1.18 1.57 10.89
CA PHE A 92 -1.45 1.87 12.30
C PHE A 92 -0.61 3.03 12.82
N ASN A 93 0.68 3.07 12.50
CA ASN A 93 1.56 4.17 12.91
C ASN A 93 1.12 5.53 12.36
N ILE A 94 0.65 5.58 11.09
CA ILE A 94 0.14 6.81 10.48
C ILE A 94 -1.18 7.22 11.15
N PHE A 95 -2.10 6.30 11.35
CA PHE A 95 -3.41 6.59 11.96
C PHE A 95 -3.23 7.09 13.39
N ASN A 96 -2.51 6.36 14.24
CA ASN A 96 -2.32 6.72 15.65
C ASN A 96 -1.62 8.08 15.82
N LYS A 97 -0.66 8.41 14.95
CA LYS A 97 0.11 9.65 15.11
C LYS A 97 -0.54 10.87 14.48
N HIS A 98 -1.29 10.71 13.40
CA HIS A 98 -1.67 11.84 12.55
C HIS A 98 -3.16 11.98 12.25
N ILE A 99 -3.94 10.90 12.30
CA ILE A 99 -5.34 10.89 11.90
C ILE A 99 -6.25 10.76 13.12
N PHE A 100 -6.05 9.76 13.95
CA PHE A 100 -6.84 9.48 15.14
C PHE A 100 -6.91 10.64 16.14
N PRO A 101 -5.83 11.39 16.43
CA PRO A 101 -5.93 12.54 17.34
C PRO A 101 -6.97 13.59 16.95
N THR A 102 -7.47 13.54 15.71
CA THR A 102 -8.49 14.49 15.21
C THR A 102 -9.83 13.81 14.97
N PHE A 103 -9.83 12.58 14.39
CA PHE A 103 -11.05 12.01 13.80
C PHE A 103 -11.56 10.75 14.49
N GLU A 104 -10.79 10.07 15.35
CA GLU A 104 -11.15 8.72 15.86
C GLU A 104 -12.56 8.64 16.41
N GLU A 105 -12.91 9.60 17.30
CA GLU A 105 -14.19 9.65 18.01
C GLU A 105 -15.29 10.42 17.24
N MET A 106 -14.95 11.01 16.09
CA MET A 106 -15.94 11.78 15.31
C MET A 106 -16.90 10.83 14.61
N PRO A 107 -18.22 11.07 14.69
CA PRO A 107 -19.19 10.37 13.86
C PRO A 107 -18.84 10.54 12.38
N ILE A 108 -18.80 9.42 11.65
CA ILE A 108 -18.29 9.42 10.26
C ILE A 108 -19.09 10.33 9.33
N ASP A 109 -20.39 10.43 9.56
CA ASP A 109 -21.37 11.22 8.78
C ASP A 109 -21.34 12.72 9.11
N THR A 110 -20.65 13.13 10.18
CA THR A 110 -20.52 14.54 10.58
C THR A 110 -19.21 15.18 10.11
N ILE A 111 -18.28 14.39 9.54
CA ILE A 111 -17.00 14.91 9.06
C ILE A 111 -17.22 15.80 7.84
N THR A 112 -16.85 17.07 7.96
CA THR A 112 -17.01 18.09 6.92
C THR A 112 -15.70 18.33 6.16
N ASP A 113 -15.81 19.00 5.03
CA ASP A 113 -14.67 19.52 4.25
C ASP A 113 -13.83 20.54 5.07
N ASP A 114 -14.48 21.37 5.89
CA ASP A 114 -13.80 22.30 6.81
C ASP A 114 -12.96 21.56 7.86
N ASP A 115 -13.45 20.48 8.45
CA ASP A 115 -12.70 19.66 9.40
C ASP A 115 -11.44 19.10 8.75
N ILE A 116 -11.59 18.60 7.52
CA ILE A 116 -10.47 18.06 6.73
C ILE A 116 -9.46 19.16 6.39
N ALA A 117 -9.93 20.33 5.94
CA ALA A 117 -9.06 21.46 5.60
C ALA A 117 -8.27 21.96 6.82
N ASN A 118 -8.93 22.07 7.99
CA ASN A 118 -8.29 22.45 9.24
C ASN A 118 -7.21 21.44 9.67
N TRP A 119 -7.53 20.14 9.59
CA TRP A 119 -6.57 19.07 9.85
C TRP A 119 -5.38 19.10 8.88
N GLN A 120 -5.63 19.30 7.58
CA GLN A 120 -4.58 19.44 6.59
C GLN A 120 -3.63 20.60 6.90
N ASN A 121 -4.18 21.75 7.29
CA ASN A 121 -3.39 22.93 7.66
C ASN A 121 -2.52 22.64 8.89
N LYS A 122 -3.08 21.99 9.91
CA LYS A 122 -2.34 21.53 11.09
C LYS A 122 -1.18 20.61 10.71
N MET A 123 -1.41 19.64 9.81
CA MET A 123 -0.35 18.72 9.34
C MET A 123 0.75 19.44 8.55
N LYS A 124 0.41 20.40 7.68
CA LYS A 124 1.38 21.17 6.89
C LYS A 124 2.28 22.06 7.75
N LEU A 125 1.73 22.60 8.85
CA LEU A 125 2.43 23.49 9.77
C LEU A 125 3.19 22.73 10.88
N ALA A 126 2.91 21.44 11.08
CA ALA A 126 3.53 20.66 12.15
C ALA A 126 5.05 20.58 11.99
N ILE A 127 5.75 20.84 13.07
CA ILE A 127 7.21 20.73 13.18
C ILE A 127 7.55 19.43 13.87
N GLN A 128 8.41 18.63 13.25
CA GLN A 128 8.91 17.38 13.79
C GLN A 128 10.00 17.64 14.88
N PRO A 129 10.34 16.64 15.72
CA PRO A 129 11.41 16.79 16.73
C PRO A 129 12.78 17.21 16.16
N ASN A 130 13.03 16.98 14.86
CA ASN A 130 14.23 17.40 14.16
C ASN A 130 14.18 18.86 13.66
N GLY A 131 13.16 19.63 14.04
CA GLY A 131 12.95 21.02 13.64
C GLY A 131 12.46 21.24 12.21
N LYS A 132 12.13 20.17 11.46
CA LYS A 132 11.67 20.26 10.07
C LYS A 132 10.17 19.99 9.95
N HIS A 133 9.54 20.57 8.94
CA HIS A 133 8.18 20.20 8.55
C HIS A 133 8.15 18.78 7.92
N PHE A 134 6.97 18.20 7.83
CA PHE A 134 6.78 16.94 7.10
C PHE A 134 7.12 17.12 5.62
N SER A 135 7.76 16.12 5.03
CA SER A 135 8.02 16.12 3.58
C SER A 135 6.71 16.04 2.79
N GLN A 136 6.70 16.62 1.58
CA GLN A 136 5.55 16.59 0.69
C GLN A 136 5.09 15.15 0.39
N ALA A 137 6.03 14.24 0.20
CA ALA A 137 5.75 12.82 -0.01
C ALA A 137 5.07 12.17 1.20
N TYR A 138 5.49 12.51 2.42
CA TYR A 138 4.90 11.98 3.64
C TYR A 138 3.49 12.53 3.89
N LEU A 139 3.29 13.85 3.70
CA LEU A 139 1.96 14.47 3.76
C LEU A 139 0.99 13.81 2.77
N ARG A 140 1.45 13.52 1.55
CA ARG A 140 0.67 12.79 0.56
C ARG A 140 0.31 11.38 1.03
N THR A 141 1.24 10.69 1.69
CA THR A 141 1.00 9.35 2.23
C THR A 141 -0.06 9.39 3.32
N ILE A 142 0.03 10.34 4.28
CA ILE A 142 -0.97 10.54 5.34
C ILE A 142 -2.36 10.78 4.71
N GLN A 143 -2.46 11.70 3.75
CA GLN A 143 -3.71 11.99 3.05
C GLN A 143 -4.29 10.77 2.35
N SER A 144 -3.45 10.00 1.66
CA SER A 144 -3.88 8.78 0.97
C SER A 144 -4.46 7.73 1.94
N GLN A 145 -3.89 7.61 3.14
CA GLN A 145 -4.41 6.73 4.18
C GLN A 145 -5.77 7.20 4.70
N PHE A 146 -5.93 8.49 4.97
CA PHE A 146 -7.22 9.08 5.35
C PHE A 146 -8.28 8.86 4.26
N ASN A 147 -7.96 9.21 3.01
CA ASN A 147 -8.87 9.04 1.88
C ASN A 147 -9.34 7.58 1.72
N SER A 148 -8.50 6.60 2.06
CA SER A 148 -8.88 5.19 1.96
C SER A 148 -10.05 4.83 2.87
N ILE A 149 -10.18 5.45 4.04
CA ILE A 149 -11.28 5.23 4.97
C ILE A 149 -12.55 5.96 4.52
N ILE A 150 -12.43 7.22 4.09
CA ILE A 150 -13.57 7.97 3.54
C ILE A 150 -14.16 7.25 2.33
N ASN A 151 -13.31 6.79 1.40
CA ASN A 151 -13.78 6.03 0.23
C ASN A 151 -14.45 4.70 0.63
N TYR A 152 -13.93 4.03 1.66
CA TYR A 152 -14.56 2.83 2.21
C TYR A 152 -15.94 3.16 2.81
N ALA A 153 -16.04 4.21 3.63
CA ALA A 153 -17.30 4.68 4.19
C ALA A 153 -18.33 5.03 3.10
N MET A 154 -17.89 5.71 2.03
CA MET A 154 -18.73 5.97 0.84
C MET A 154 -19.21 4.67 0.18
N SER A 155 -18.31 3.70 0.00
CA SER A 155 -18.67 2.41 -0.63
C SER A 155 -19.66 1.58 0.19
N LYS A 156 -19.70 1.81 1.50
CA LYS A 156 -20.64 1.18 2.44
C LYS A 156 -21.94 1.96 2.64
N GLY A 157 -22.05 3.15 2.06
CA GLY A 157 -23.22 4.01 2.23
C GLY A 157 -23.30 4.73 3.58
N TYR A 158 -22.20 4.77 4.35
CA TYR A 158 -22.15 5.48 5.64
C TYR A 158 -22.10 7.00 5.48
N LEU A 159 -21.71 7.46 4.31
CA LEU A 159 -21.68 8.88 3.92
C LEU A 159 -22.64 9.14 2.77
N LYS A 160 -23.47 10.16 2.90
CA LYS A 160 -24.41 10.60 1.84
C LYS A 160 -23.71 11.43 0.75
N ALA A 161 -22.67 12.17 1.13
CA ALA A 161 -21.85 12.99 0.23
C ALA A 161 -20.38 12.75 0.52
N ASN A 162 -19.53 12.94 -0.48
CA ASN A 162 -18.09 12.77 -0.33
C ASN A 162 -17.45 14.07 0.22
N PRO A 163 -16.97 14.10 1.47
CA PRO A 163 -16.36 15.30 2.05
C PRO A 163 -14.98 15.62 1.41
N LEU A 164 -14.48 14.77 0.53
CA LEU A 164 -13.23 14.99 -0.22
C LEU A 164 -13.45 15.60 -1.61
N ALA A 165 -14.69 15.86 -2.03
CA ALA A 165 -15.00 16.25 -3.41
C ALA A 165 -14.22 17.50 -3.84
N ASP A 166 -14.18 18.52 -2.99
CA ASP A 166 -13.55 19.81 -3.27
C ASP A 166 -12.19 19.99 -2.56
N ILE A 167 -11.73 18.97 -1.84
CA ILE A 167 -10.49 19.01 -1.08
C ILE A 167 -9.30 18.58 -1.93
N LYS A 168 -8.32 19.47 -2.10
CA LYS A 168 -7.04 19.11 -2.71
C LYS A 168 -6.20 18.27 -1.73
N ASN A 169 -5.63 17.17 -2.23
CA ASN A 169 -4.75 16.32 -1.43
C ASN A 169 -3.52 17.10 -0.93
N MET A 170 -3.11 16.80 0.31
CA MET A 170 -1.82 17.30 0.82
C MET A 170 -0.67 16.70 0.02
N GLY A 171 0.39 17.50 -0.09
CA GLY A 171 1.66 17.06 -0.63
C GLY A 171 1.70 16.95 -2.16
N ILE A 172 2.87 17.20 -2.70
CA ILE A 172 3.15 17.15 -4.13
C ILE A 172 3.85 15.82 -4.43
N LYS A 173 3.51 15.19 -5.55
CA LYS A 173 4.27 14.04 -6.05
C LYS A 173 5.54 14.57 -6.72
N ASP A 174 6.65 14.53 -6.00
CA ASP A 174 7.96 14.73 -6.64
C ASP A 174 8.28 13.48 -7.48
N LYS A 175 8.53 13.70 -8.75
CA LYS A 175 8.89 12.65 -9.71
C LYS A 175 10.40 12.56 -9.92
N ARG A 176 11.19 13.51 -9.38
CA ARG A 176 12.63 13.52 -9.57
C ARG A 176 13.26 12.42 -8.74
N VAL A 177 14.01 11.59 -9.42
CA VAL A 177 14.77 10.51 -8.79
C VAL A 177 16.24 10.88 -8.91
N GLU A 178 16.88 11.03 -7.76
CA GLU A 178 18.32 11.28 -7.71
C GLU A 178 19.09 9.96 -7.88
N PHE A 179 20.10 10.00 -8.72
CA PHE A 179 20.99 8.87 -8.99
C PHE A 179 22.41 9.37 -9.25
N TRP A 180 23.38 8.49 -9.17
CA TRP A 180 24.78 8.77 -9.49
C TRP A 180 25.13 8.28 -10.88
N THR A 181 26.06 9.01 -11.52
CA THR A 181 26.76 8.55 -12.74
C THR A 181 27.75 7.43 -12.38
N PRO A 182 28.31 6.69 -13.37
CA PRO A 182 29.38 5.73 -13.10
C PRO A 182 30.57 6.34 -12.37
N GLU A 183 31.00 7.52 -12.80
CA GLU A 183 32.16 8.23 -12.21
C GLU A 183 31.89 8.69 -10.77
N GLU A 184 30.65 9.07 -10.47
CA GLU A 184 30.22 9.38 -9.09
C GLU A 184 30.21 8.11 -8.24
N TYR A 185 29.72 6.99 -8.79
CA TYR A 185 29.72 5.72 -8.08
C TYR A 185 31.14 5.19 -7.80
N GLU A 186 32.07 5.28 -8.76
CA GLU A 186 33.48 4.90 -8.57
C GLU A 186 34.13 5.66 -7.42
N LYS A 187 33.88 6.99 -7.30
CA LYS A 187 34.38 7.77 -6.16
C LYS A 187 33.83 7.28 -4.83
N PHE A 188 32.54 6.94 -4.79
CA PHE A 188 31.91 6.36 -3.61
C PHE A 188 32.50 4.99 -3.27
N ALA A 189 32.62 4.11 -4.26
CA ALA A 189 33.14 2.76 -4.10
C ALA A 189 34.58 2.78 -3.55
N TYR A 190 35.42 3.72 -4.01
CA TYR A 190 36.77 3.91 -3.49
C TYR A 190 36.78 4.20 -1.98
N CYS A 191 35.93 5.13 -1.49
CA CYS A 191 35.80 5.39 -0.05
C CYS A 191 35.19 4.19 0.70
N ALA A 192 34.36 3.38 0.04
CA ALA A 192 33.71 2.23 0.67
C ALA A 192 34.65 1.02 0.86
N MET A 193 35.78 0.94 0.14
CA MET A 193 36.76 -0.17 0.25
C MET A 193 37.31 -0.33 1.67
N ASP A 194 37.42 0.76 2.44
CA ASP A 194 37.87 0.73 3.83
C ASP A 194 36.85 0.06 4.78
N TYR A 195 35.65 -0.24 4.27
CA TYR A 195 34.55 -0.85 5.03
C TYR A 195 34.07 -2.14 4.34
N PRO A 196 34.82 -3.23 4.29
CA PRO A 196 34.49 -4.42 3.48
C PRO A 196 33.10 -4.99 3.74
N GLN A 197 32.63 -4.94 4.99
CA GLN A 197 31.29 -5.40 5.37
C GLN A 197 30.13 -4.66 4.67
N TYR A 198 30.37 -3.43 4.15
CA TYR A 198 29.39 -2.62 3.43
C TYR A 198 29.72 -2.52 1.95
N TYR A 199 31.00 -2.51 1.58
CA TYR A 199 31.47 -2.39 0.20
C TYR A 199 30.78 -3.39 -0.73
N TYR A 200 30.87 -4.68 -0.45
CA TYR A 200 30.27 -5.72 -1.28
C TYR A 200 28.72 -5.62 -1.36
N VAL A 201 28.08 -5.06 -0.33
CA VAL A 201 26.65 -4.77 -0.36
C VAL A 201 26.33 -3.69 -1.42
N TYR A 202 27.13 -2.62 -1.47
CA TYR A 202 26.93 -1.54 -2.43
C TYR A 202 27.26 -2.00 -3.84
N GLU A 203 28.31 -2.79 -4.03
CA GLU A 203 28.65 -3.39 -5.32
C GLU A 203 27.49 -4.22 -5.89
N VAL A 204 26.92 -5.12 -5.09
CA VAL A 204 25.75 -5.90 -5.53
C VAL A 204 24.55 -5.02 -5.84
N LEU A 205 24.27 -4.00 -5.02
CA LEU A 205 23.14 -3.11 -5.23
C LEU A 205 23.30 -2.28 -6.52
N TYR A 206 24.50 -1.77 -6.79
CA TYR A 206 24.77 -0.95 -7.96
C TYR A 206 24.82 -1.78 -9.24
N TRP A 207 25.63 -2.85 -9.28
CA TRP A 207 25.86 -3.61 -10.51
C TRP A 207 24.75 -4.60 -10.86
N CYS A 208 23.94 -5.00 -9.89
CA CYS A 208 22.82 -5.90 -10.14
C CYS A 208 21.45 -5.20 -10.06
N GLY A 209 21.38 -3.99 -9.53
CA GLY A 209 20.14 -3.21 -9.44
C GLY A 209 19.09 -3.82 -8.51
N LEU A 210 19.50 -4.57 -7.46
CA LEU A 210 18.59 -5.22 -6.53
C LEU A 210 17.88 -4.22 -5.62
N ARG A 211 16.69 -4.59 -5.12
CA ARG A 211 16.10 -3.89 -3.98
C ARG A 211 16.87 -4.22 -2.71
N LEU A 212 17.02 -3.27 -1.79
CA LEU A 212 17.74 -3.49 -0.53
C LEU A 212 17.23 -4.72 0.23
N GLY A 213 15.91 -4.93 0.29
CA GLY A 213 15.37 -6.12 0.95
C GLY A 213 15.67 -7.43 0.24
N GLU A 214 15.76 -7.43 -1.09
CA GLU A 214 16.17 -8.58 -1.90
C GLU A 214 17.63 -8.93 -1.60
N MET A 215 18.50 -7.93 -1.66
CA MET A 215 19.93 -8.08 -1.38
C MET A 215 20.18 -8.58 0.04
N LEU A 216 19.54 -7.99 1.07
CA LEU A 216 19.69 -8.43 2.47
C LEU A 216 19.14 -9.85 2.74
N ALA A 217 18.29 -10.38 1.87
CA ALA A 217 17.76 -11.73 1.96
C ALA A 217 18.67 -12.79 1.33
N LEU A 218 19.68 -12.39 0.54
CA LEU A 218 20.56 -13.32 -0.16
C LEU A 218 21.28 -14.26 0.79
N THR A 219 21.36 -15.52 0.39
CA THR A 219 22.14 -16.58 0.99
C THR A 219 23.13 -17.14 -0.04
N LEU A 220 24.08 -17.97 0.36
CA LEU A 220 24.99 -18.62 -0.59
C LEU A 220 24.25 -19.53 -1.58
N ASN A 221 23.09 -20.07 -1.23
CA ASN A 221 22.28 -20.88 -2.14
C ASN A 221 21.61 -20.06 -3.26
N ASP A 222 21.54 -18.74 -3.11
CA ASP A 222 20.93 -17.85 -4.11
C ASP A 222 21.94 -17.35 -5.15
N ILE A 223 23.24 -17.60 -4.95
CA ILE A 223 24.34 -17.06 -5.76
C ILE A 223 25.12 -18.20 -6.38
N ASP A 224 25.11 -18.25 -7.69
CA ASP A 224 25.97 -19.13 -8.48
C ASP A 224 27.10 -18.26 -9.03
N LEU A 225 28.32 -18.40 -8.41
CA LEU A 225 29.48 -17.61 -8.79
C LEU A 225 30.17 -18.15 -10.06
N ASP A 226 29.92 -19.40 -10.45
CA ASP A 226 30.50 -20.01 -11.64
C ASP A 226 29.72 -19.64 -12.87
N GLU A 227 28.40 -19.69 -12.79
CA GLU A 227 27.49 -19.19 -13.85
C GLU A 227 27.29 -17.65 -13.79
N GLY A 228 27.71 -16.98 -12.74
CA GLY A 228 27.56 -15.54 -12.55
C GLY A 228 26.08 -15.13 -12.38
N ILE A 229 25.29 -15.90 -11.63
CA ILE A 229 23.83 -15.68 -11.51
C ILE A 229 23.42 -15.48 -10.04
N ILE A 230 22.60 -14.46 -9.79
CA ILE A 230 21.86 -14.28 -8.53
C ILE A 230 20.38 -14.62 -8.78
N SER A 231 19.84 -15.53 -7.96
CA SER A 231 18.43 -15.91 -7.94
C SER A 231 17.66 -15.09 -6.88
N ILE A 232 16.73 -14.25 -7.31
CA ILE A 232 15.91 -13.41 -6.43
C ILE A 232 14.58 -14.10 -6.19
N THR A 233 14.42 -14.71 -5.03
CA THR A 233 13.20 -15.48 -4.65
C THR A 233 12.57 -15.02 -3.35
N LYS A 234 13.26 -14.15 -2.60
CA LYS A 234 12.86 -13.72 -1.26
C LYS A 234 13.26 -12.29 -0.97
N THR A 235 12.65 -11.71 0.07
CA THR A 235 12.96 -10.35 0.54
C THR A 235 13.01 -10.34 2.06
N TYR A 236 13.95 -9.57 2.61
CA TYR A 236 14.14 -9.36 4.03
C TYR A 236 13.48 -8.06 4.47
N THR A 237 12.79 -8.12 5.60
CA THR A 237 12.35 -6.94 6.34
C THR A 237 12.56 -7.18 7.83
N GLN A 238 12.65 -6.08 8.60
CA GLN A 238 12.65 -6.15 10.05
C GLN A 238 11.33 -5.53 10.53
N LEU A 239 10.61 -6.24 11.40
CA LEU A 239 9.34 -5.83 11.95
C LEU A 239 9.39 -6.03 13.47
N SER A 240 9.12 -4.98 14.23
CA SER A 240 9.16 -5.04 15.70
C SER A 240 10.45 -5.70 16.25
N GLY A 241 11.61 -5.41 15.64
CA GLY A 241 12.91 -5.96 16.01
C GLY A 241 13.19 -7.40 15.55
N LYS A 242 12.22 -8.08 14.91
CA LYS A 242 12.39 -9.43 14.39
C LYS A 242 12.73 -9.43 12.90
N ASP A 243 13.67 -10.28 12.53
CA ASP A 243 14.03 -10.51 11.13
C ASP A 243 12.98 -11.39 10.45
N ILE A 244 12.39 -10.91 9.37
CA ILE A 244 11.36 -11.61 8.61
C ILE A 244 11.79 -11.73 7.16
N ILE A 245 11.85 -12.97 6.66
CA ILE A 245 12.08 -13.28 5.25
C ILE A 245 10.78 -13.77 4.65
N THR A 246 10.32 -13.10 3.58
CA THR A 246 9.07 -13.44 2.89
C THR A 246 9.32 -13.58 1.39
N SER A 247 8.36 -14.20 0.69
CA SER A 247 8.31 -14.14 -0.77
C SER A 247 8.18 -12.68 -1.27
N PRO A 248 8.62 -12.36 -2.49
CA PRO A 248 8.42 -11.06 -3.10
C PRO A 248 6.93 -10.69 -3.20
N LYS A 249 6.63 -9.38 -3.33
CA LYS A 249 5.25 -8.88 -3.42
C LYS A 249 4.54 -9.25 -4.73
N THR A 250 5.29 -9.48 -5.78
CA THR A 250 4.75 -9.76 -7.12
C THR A 250 5.52 -10.90 -7.77
N PRO A 251 4.88 -11.73 -8.61
CA PRO A 251 5.57 -12.78 -9.37
C PRO A 251 6.71 -12.25 -10.23
N SER A 252 6.58 -11.06 -10.81
CA SER A 252 7.63 -10.41 -11.60
C SER A 252 8.89 -10.04 -10.81
N SER A 253 8.82 -10.04 -9.49
CA SER A 253 10.00 -9.83 -8.64
C SER A 253 10.85 -11.08 -8.51
N VAL A 254 10.31 -12.28 -8.75
CA VAL A 254 11.07 -13.53 -8.82
C VAL A 254 11.79 -13.56 -10.18
N ARG A 255 13.13 -13.54 -10.12
CA ARG A 255 13.95 -13.44 -11.32
C ARG A 255 15.37 -13.90 -11.07
N LYS A 256 16.10 -14.16 -12.16
CA LYS A 256 17.54 -14.35 -12.16
C LYS A 256 18.22 -13.10 -12.72
N VAL A 257 19.33 -12.70 -12.12
CA VAL A 257 20.13 -11.53 -12.52
C VAL A 257 21.56 -12.00 -12.78
N SER A 258 22.04 -11.81 -14.00
CA SER A 258 23.44 -12.11 -14.36
C SER A 258 24.36 -11.03 -13.77
N MET A 259 25.47 -11.47 -13.18
CA MET A 259 26.52 -10.61 -12.61
C MET A 259 27.67 -10.42 -13.62
N PRO A 260 28.32 -9.27 -13.61
CA PRO A 260 29.62 -9.11 -14.26
C PRO A 260 30.67 -10.03 -13.62
N THR A 261 31.66 -10.48 -14.41
CA THR A 261 32.71 -11.40 -13.93
C THR A 261 33.50 -10.84 -12.75
N PHE A 262 33.87 -9.54 -12.81
CA PHE A 262 34.61 -8.90 -11.70
C PHE A 262 33.83 -8.94 -10.38
N LEU A 263 32.49 -8.77 -10.42
CA LEU A 263 31.66 -8.87 -9.22
C LEU A 263 31.60 -10.31 -8.67
N CYS A 264 31.68 -11.32 -9.54
CA CYS A 264 31.80 -12.71 -9.10
C CYS A 264 33.11 -12.92 -8.36
N ASP A 265 34.20 -12.34 -8.84
CA ASP A 265 35.52 -12.43 -8.21
C ASP A 265 35.53 -11.72 -6.85
N GLU A 266 35.00 -10.52 -6.76
CA GLU A 266 34.83 -9.80 -5.51
C GLU A 266 33.95 -10.57 -4.49
N LEU A 267 32.89 -11.21 -4.93
CA LEU A 267 32.05 -12.03 -4.05
C LEU A 267 32.75 -13.35 -3.63
N ARG A 268 33.69 -13.89 -4.44
CA ARG A 268 34.56 -14.98 -4.02
C ARG A 268 35.51 -14.54 -2.91
N GLU A 269 36.11 -13.35 -3.05
CA GLU A 269 36.94 -12.74 -2.00
C GLU A 269 36.12 -12.53 -0.72
N TYR A 270 34.94 -11.89 -0.82
CA TYR A 270 34.09 -11.69 0.34
C TYR A 270 33.74 -13.00 1.04
N ARG A 271 33.37 -14.04 0.28
CA ARG A 271 33.13 -15.38 0.83
C ARG A 271 34.34 -15.93 1.59
N GLY A 272 35.55 -15.67 1.11
CA GLY A 272 36.81 -16.07 1.78
C GLY A 272 37.04 -15.35 3.11
N LEU A 273 36.48 -14.14 3.30
CA LEU A 273 36.56 -13.40 4.56
C LEU A 273 35.54 -13.88 5.62
N LEU A 274 34.56 -14.70 5.23
CA LEU A 274 33.52 -15.19 6.15
C LEU A 274 34.04 -16.47 6.86
N TYR A 275 33.85 -16.50 8.18
CA TYR A 275 34.14 -17.71 8.96
C TYR A 275 32.99 -18.70 8.84
N GLU A 276 33.22 -19.86 8.25
CA GLU A 276 32.26 -20.98 8.07
C GLU A 276 30.83 -20.53 7.74
N PRO A 277 30.61 -19.83 6.63
CA PRO A 277 29.30 -19.31 6.30
C PRO A 277 28.32 -20.45 5.99
N ALA A 278 27.31 -20.63 6.81
CA ALA A 278 26.26 -21.58 6.52
C ALA A 278 25.47 -21.16 5.25
N ARG A 279 25.25 -22.14 4.35
CA ARG A 279 24.66 -21.89 3.02
C ARG A 279 23.27 -21.23 3.06
N GLU A 280 22.49 -21.49 4.11
CA GLU A 280 21.11 -21.00 4.29
C GLU A 280 21.05 -19.68 5.06
N GLN A 281 22.13 -19.24 5.70
CA GLN A 281 22.16 -17.97 6.41
C GLN A 281 22.29 -16.79 5.45
N ARG A 282 21.74 -15.64 5.86
CA ARG A 282 21.92 -14.40 5.11
C ARG A 282 23.40 -14.09 4.93
N LEU A 283 23.80 -13.87 3.68
CA LEU A 283 25.19 -13.56 3.34
C LEU A 283 25.63 -12.23 3.97
N PHE A 284 24.76 -11.22 3.92
CA PHE A 284 25.02 -9.88 4.43
C PHE A 284 24.25 -9.64 5.74
N LYS A 285 24.92 -9.80 6.89
CA LYS A 285 24.32 -9.65 8.24
C LYS A 285 24.42 -8.20 8.73
N VAL A 286 23.95 -7.24 7.93
CA VAL A 286 23.96 -5.82 8.25
C VAL A 286 22.55 -5.30 8.51
N SER A 287 22.40 -4.33 9.42
CA SER A 287 21.12 -3.67 9.66
C SER A 287 20.91 -2.53 8.65
N LYS A 288 19.66 -2.29 8.25
CA LYS A 288 19.32 -1.22 7.31
C LYS A 288 19.75 0.16 7.80
N SER A 289 19.62 0.45 9.09
CA SER A 289 19.99 1.74 9.67
C SER A 289 21.49 1.96 9.66
N LYS A 290 22.30 0.95 10.08
CA LYS A 290 23.77 1.04 10.01
C LYS A 290 24.26 1.21 8.58
N LEU A 291 23.69 0.43 7.65
CA LEU A 291 24.01 0.54 6.23
C LEU A 291 23.68 1.93 5.68
N SER A 292 22.52 2.49 6.03
CA SER A 292 22.11 3.84 5.60
C SER A 292 23.02 4.93 6.17
N ASN A 293 23.38 4.83 7.43
CA ASN A 293 24.26 5.81 8.08
C ASN A 293 25.66 5.77 7.45
N ASN A 294 26.21 4.56 7.22
CA ASN A 294 27.50 4.38 6.55
C ASN A 294 27.44 4.91 5.10
N PHE A 295 26.37 4.62 4.37
CA PHE A 295 26.18 5.11 3.02
C PHE A 295 26.21 6.64 2.93
N HIS A 296 25.53 7.33 3.86
CA HIS A 296 25.54 8.81 3.88
C HIS A 296 26.89 9.37 4.30
N MET A 297 27.57 8.76 5.29
CA MET A 297 28.92 9.15 5.70
C MET A 297 29.89 9.08 4.52
N LEU A 298 29.90 7.96 3.82
CA LEU A 298 30.78 7.78 2.66
C LEU A 298 30.41 8.66 1.47
N SER A 299 29.12 8.95 1.27
CA SER A 299 28.67 9.92 0.24
C SER A 299 29.21 11.32 0.51
N ASP A 300 29.20 11.75 1.78
CA ASP A 300 29.73 13.05 2.20
C ASP A 300 31.25 13.08 2.07
N GLU A 301 31.96 12.01 2.45
CA GLU A 301 33.41 11.85 2.30
C GLU A 301 33.85 11.90 0.84
N ALA A 302 33.10 11.23 -0.05
CA ALA A 302 33.34 11.26 -1.49
C ALA A 302 32.95 12.61 -2.16
N GLY A 303 32.40 13.57 -1.41
CA GLY A 303 31.94 14.86 -1.92
C GLY A 303 30.77 14.76 -2.89
N LEU A 304 29.90 13.74 -2.74
CA LEU A 304 28.82 13.45 -3.65
C LEU A 304 27.49 14.00 -3.15
N LYS A 305 26.56 14.26 -4.10
CA LYS A 305 25.17 14.54 -3.74
C LYS A 305 24.57 13.33 -3.01
N ARG A 306 23.79 13.61 -1.97
CA ARG A 306 23.12 12.56 -1.21
C ARG A 306 21.99 11.95 -2.00
N ILE A 307 22.06 10.65 -2.21
CA ILE A 307 20.96 9.82 -2.69
C ILE A 307 20.56 8.83 -1.60
N THR A 308 19.45 8.13 -1.77
CA THR A 308 19.11 7.00 -0.90
C THR A 308 19.85 5.74 -1.36
N ILE A 309 19.96 4.70 -0.51
CA ILE A 309 20.47 3.39 -0.94
C ILE A 309 19.67 2.85 -2.14
N HIS A 310 18.37 3.11 -2.19
CA HIS A 310 17.55 2.75 -3.36
C HIS A 310 17.96 3.54 -4.62
N GLY A 311 18.59 4.69 -4.45
CA GLY A 311 19.20 5.47 -5.51
C GLY A 311 20.29 4.71 -6.28
N LEU A 312 21.01 3.75 -5.66
CA LEU A 312 21.94 2.88 -6.36
C LEU A 312 21.25 2.03 -7.44
N ARG A 313 20.05 1.54 -7.16
CA ARG A 313 19.25 0.85 -8.16
C ARG A 313 18.78 1.80 -9.27
N HIS A 314 18.48 3.06 -8.93
CA HIS A 314 18.18 4.07 -9.93
C HIS A 314 19.42 4.39 -10.79
N SER A 315 20.61 4.45 -10.18
CA SER A 315 21.89 4.60 -10.90
C SER A 315 22.13 3.45 -11.87
N HIS A 316 21.88 2.21 -11.44
CA HIS A 316 21.97 1.03 -12.31
C HIS A 316 21.04 1.15 -13.53
N VAL A 317 19.79 1.54 -13.34
CA VAL A 317 18.83 1.70 -14.44
C VAL A 317 19.28 2.81 -15.38
N SER A 318 19.71 3.96 -14.83
CA SER A 318 20.23 5.08 -15.62
C SER A 318 21.46 4.68 -16.45
N LEU A 319 22.38 3.91 -15.85
CA LEU A 319 23.54 3.35 -16.55
C LEU A 319 23.10 2.46 -17.75
N LEU A 320 22.17 1.53 -17.55
CA LEU A 320 21.70 0.66 -18.62
C LEU A 320 21.03 1.43 -19.74
N ILE A 321 20.24 2.45 -19.41
CA ILE A 321 19.59 3.34 -20.39
C ILE A 321 20.64 4.13 -21.16
N SER A 322 21.65 4.68 -20.50
CA SER A 322 22.74 5.42 -21.18
C SER A 322 23.55 4.54 -22.13
N LYS A 323 23.64 3.22 -21.85
CA LYS A 323 24.22 2.21 -22.73
C LYS A 323 23.26 1.72 -23.82
N LYS A 324 22.07 2.37 -23.97
CA LYS A 324 21.06 2.09 -24.99
C LYS A 324 20.44 0.67 -24.91
N TYR A 325 20.43 0.05 -23.73
CA TYR A 325 19.67 -1.19 -23.54
C TYR A 325 18.17 -0.92 -23.63
N ASP A 326 17.45 -1.88 -24.20
CA ASP A 326 16.00 -1.80 -24.34
C ASP A 326 15.30 -1.68 -22.97
N ILE A 327 14.31 -0.78 -22.88
CA ILE A 327 13.60 -0.50 -21.64
C ILE A 327 12.82 -1.70 -21.09
N PHE A 328 12.38 -2.60 -21.98
CA PHE A 328 11.70 -3.83 -21.59
C PHE A 328 12.67 -4.78 -20.87
N GLU A 329 13.87 -4.97 -21.43
CA GLU A 329 14.92 -5.80 -20.82
C GLU A 329 15.42 -5.20 -19.51
N VAL A 330 15.59 -3.88 -19.44
CA VAL A 330 15.91 -3.18 -18.19
C VAL A 330 14.82 -3.40 -17.14
N SER A 331 13.56 -3.23 -17.51
CA SER A 331 12.41 -3.43 -16.61
C SER A 331 12.33 -4.86 -16.07
N LYS A 332 12.59 -5.85 -16.93
CA LYS A 332 12.64 -7.27 -16.58
C LYS A 332 13.79 -7.58 -15.62
N ARG A 333 14.99 -7.06 -15.91
CA ARG A 333 16.18 -7.24 -15.08
C ARG A 333 15.96 -6.74 -13.65
N ILE A 334 15.36 -5.56 -13.49
CA ILE A 334 15.09 -4.99 -12.17
C ILE A 334 13.80 -5.53 -11.53
N GLY A 335 12.95 -6.27 -12.26
CA GLY A 335 11.71 -6.85 -11.74
C GLY A 335 10.64 -5.80 -11.42
N HIS A 336 10.34 -4.90 -12.35
CA HIS A 336 9.16 -4.05 -12.29
C HIS A 336 7.93 -4.81 -12.78
N LYS A 337 6.78 -4.59 -12.13
CA LYS A 337 5.51 -5.22 -12.54
C LYS A 337 5.07 -4.80 -13.95
N SER A 338 5.46 -3.59 -14.36
CA SER A 338 5.09 -3.00 -15.64
C SER A 338 6.24 -2.15 -16.17
N VAL A 339 6.51 -2.24 -17.46
CA VAL A 339 7.45 -1.38 -18.17
C VAL A 339 7.09 0.10 -18.02
N LYS A 340 5.80 0.41 -17.94
CA LYS A 340 5.31 1.77 -17.67
C LYS A 340 5.93 2.38 -16.40
N THR A 341 6.16 1.57 -15.36
CA THR A 341 6.83 2.07 -14.14
C THR A 341 8.25 2.54 -14.44
N THR A 342 9.00 1.83 -15.26
CA THR A 342 10.36 2.24 -15.69
C THR A 342 10.27 3.49 -16.56
N GLN A 343 9.33 3.53 -17.48
CA GLN A 343 9.11 4.66 -18.39
C GLN A 343 8.68 5.94 -17.64
N ASP A 344 7.77 5.83 -16.68
CA ASP A 344 7.29 6.98 -15.88
C ASP A 344 8.42 7.61 -15.04
N ILE A 345 9.40 6.80 -14.62
CA ILE A 345 10.52 7.26 -13.78
C ILE A 345 11.67 7.79 -14.64
N TYR A 346 12.02 7.08 -15.71
CA TYR A 346 13.25 7.32 -16.47
C TYR A 346 13.00 7.81 -17.91
N GLY A 347 11.74 8.06 -18.30
CA GLY A 347 11.38 8.47 -19.66
C GLY A 347 12.12 9.72 -20.13
N HIS A 348 12.40 10.64 -19.20
CA HIS A 348 13.14 11.88 -19.49
C HIS A 348 14.60 11.63 -19.92
N LEU A 349 15.18 10.47 -19.62
CA LEU A 349 16.55 10.11 -20.07
C LEU A 349 16.61 9.70 -21.55
N PHE A 350 15.46 9.56 -22.20
CA PHE A 350 15.37 9.24 -23.64
C PHE A 350 15.19 10.47 -24.53
N ASP A 351 15.16 11.69 -23.96
CA ASP A 351 14.89 12.92 -24.74
C ASP A 351 15.93 13.18 -25.84
N ASP A 352 17.21 12.76 -25.66
CA ASP A 352 18.26 12.88 -26.66
C ASP A 352 18.16 11.88 -27.82
N VAL A 353 17.31 10.86 -27.70
CA VAL A 353 17.14 9.81 -28.73
C VAL A 353 16.58 10.37 -30.02
N GLN A 354 15.71 11.39 -29.97
CA GLN A 354 15.12 12.00 -31.16
C GLN A 354 16.16 12.65 -32.07
N LYS A 355 17.16 13.33 -31.49
CA LYS A 355 18.28 13.90 -32.25
C LYS A 355 19.18 12.80 -32.83
N SER A 356 19.43 11.74 -32.05
CA SER A 356 20.19 10.59 -32.52
C SER A 356 19.51 9.91 -33.70
N ILE A 357 18.20 9.69 -33.63
CA ILE A 357 17.40 9.11 -34.72
C ILE A 357 17.51 9.97 -35.98
N ALA A 358 17.36 11.28 -35.88
CA ALA A 358 17.50 12.19 -37.02
C ALA A 358 18.89 12.10 -37.65
N ASN A 359 19.96 12.10 -36.83
CA ASN A 359 21.34 11.95 -37.33
C ASN A 359 21.59 10.59 -38.00
N ASP A 360 21.04 9.50 -37.43
CA ASP A 360 21.21 8.17 -37.99
C ASP A 360 20.44 8.01 -39.33
N LEU A 361 19.26 8.63 -39.45
CA LEU A 361 18.53 8.71 -40.69
C LEU A 361 19.30 9.51 -41.78
N ASP A 362 19.95 10.60 -41.36
CA ASP A 362 20.82 11.39 -42.27
C ASP A 362 22.02 10.57 -42.77
N LYS A 363 22.67 9.78 -41.89
CA LYS A 363 23.78 8.87 -42.29
C LYS A 363 23.33 7.84 -43.24
N LEU A 364 22.18 7.14 -42.96
CA LEU A 364 21.60 6.15 -43.84
C LEU A 364 21.33 6.71 -45.26
N ARG A 365 20.86 7.96 -45.36
CA ARG A 365 20.61 8.62 -46.64
C ARG A 365 21.91 8.93 -47.39
N ARG A 366 23.00 9.19 -46.65
CA ARG A 366 24.33 9.49 -47.23
C ARG A 366 25.12 8.23 -47.60
N GLY A 367 24.67 7.04 -47.17
CA GLY A 367 25.36 5.77 -47.40
C GLY A 367 26.56 5.56 -46.45
N GLU A 368 26.56 6.21 -45.29
CA GLU A 368 27.59 6.11 -44.26
C GLU A 368 27.27 5.04 -43.22
#